data_9e228806490046761519a9d6708f0b5a
#
_entry.id   9e228806490046761519a9d6708f0b5a
#
_cell.length_a   1.000
_cell.length_b   1.000
_cell.length_c   1.000
_cell.angle_alpha   90.00
_cell.angle_beta   90.00
_cell.angle_gamma   90.00
#
_symmetry.space_group_name_H-M   'P 1'
#
loop_
_entity.id
_entity.type
_entity.pdbx_description
1 polymer ?
#
loop_
_entity_poly.entity_id
_entity_poly.type
_entity_poly.pdbx_seq_one_letter_code
_entity_poly.pdbx_strand_id
1 'polypeptide(L)'
;MAASRNGARGSRRGRIVTKVEITQLGSTNVRFVVTNMSGHAGGIHQGFYVQRGNVPERPIGELKNGLHMDRLSSHRFLANGHKLMTHLLAYALYVLFREANEKTPEVNKMEVSTARTRLFKVGALVQATHRHIWFRVASHWPGATLLTRAAKAVDSYVTTTLERWRSQNLFAGFAESDGSDRAWISFAPLPLK
;
A
#
# COMPACT_ATOMS: atom_id res chain seq x y z
N MET A 1 34.75 -2.73 -15.40
CA MET A 1 35.87 -2.48 -14.48
C MET A 1 35.30 -1.74 -13.25
N ALA A 2 35.40 -2.31 -12.07
CA ALA A 2 34.87 -1.69 -10.85
C ALA A 2 36.05 -1.15 -10.01
N ALA A 3 36.09 0.16 -9.79
CA ALA A 3 37.10 0.78 -8.95
C ALA A 3 36.53 1.07 -7.56
N SER A 4 37.28 0.74 -6.52
CA SER A 4 36.94 1.04 -5.12
C SER A 4 37.80 2.20 -4.61
N ARG A 5 37.18 3.31 -4.20
CA ARG A 5 37.86 4.38 -3.47
C ARG A 5 37.27 4.55 -2.09
N ASN A 6 38.14 4.64 -1.08
CA ASN A 6 37.80 4.96 0.30
C ASN A 6 37.71 6.48 0.46
N GLY A 7 36.53 7.01 0.69
CA GLY A 7 36.32 8.42 0.99
C GLY A 7 36.32 8.67 2.50
N ALA A 8 37.20 9.54 2.96
CA ALA A 8 37.35 9.90 4.36
C ALA A 8 36.61 11.20 4.69
N ARG A 9 35.58 11.10 5.54
CA ARG A 9 35.24 12.05 6.61
C ARG A 9 34.07 11.49 7.44
N GLY A 10 34.35 11.17 8.68
CA GLY A 10 33.41 10.52 9.58
C GLY A 10 33.68 9.02 9.73
N SER A 11 33.62 8.49 10.92
CA SER A 11 34.03 7.14 11.34
C SER A 11 33.35 5.93 10.66
N ARG A 12 32.69 6.10 9.54
CA ARG A 12 32.12 5.02 8.73
C ARG A 12 32.77 5.00 7.35
N ARG A 13 33.66 4.05 7.14
CA ARG A 13 34.24 3.79 5.82
C ARG A 13 33.16 3.28 4.87
N GLY A 14 32.73 4.12 3.93
CA GLY A 14 31.84 3.74 2.84
C GLY A 14 32.66 3.21 1.64
N ARG A 15 32.15 2.14 1.01
CA ARG A 15 32.66 1.61 -0.27
C ARG A 15 31.81 2.19 -1.39
N ILE A 16 32.45 2.60 -2.48
CA ILE A 16 31.77 3.05 -3.70
C ILE A 16 31.85 1.93 -4.73
N VAL A 17 30.71 1.47 -5.21
CA VAL A 17 30.58 0.56 -6.33
C VAL A 17 30.13 1.37 -7.54
N THR A 18 30.91 1.31 -8.63
CA THR A 18 30.64 2.03 -9.86
C THR A 18 30.24 1.03 -10.95
N LYS A 19 29.09 1.26 -11.59
CA LYS A 19 28.68 0.56 -12.81
C LYS A 19 28.84 1.51 -14.00
N VAL A 20 29.55 1.05 -15.02
CA VAL A 20 29.72 1.76 -16.29
C VAL A 20 29.04 0.93 -17.38
N GLU A 21 28.10 1.50 -18.07
CA GLU A 21 27.41 0.91 -19.21
C GLU A 21 27.70 1.74 -20.47
N ILE A 22 28.08 1.07 -21.53
CA ILE A 22 28.24 1.69 -22.85
C ILE A 22 26.94 1.39 -23.62
N THR A 23 26.21 2.42 -24.00
CA THR A 23 24.97 2.27 -24.78
C THR A 23 25.31 1.97 -26.26
N GLN A 24 24.34 1.40 -26.98
CA GLN A 24 24.51 1.10 -28.41
C GLN A 24 24.86 2.34 -29.27
N LEU A 25 24.53 3.53 -28.75
CA LEU A 25 24.88 4.82 -29.40
C LEU A 25 26.27 5.36 -28.99
N GLY A 26 27.07 4.57 -28.25
CA GLY A 26 28.42 4.95 -27.81
C GLY A 26 28.47 5.91 -26.63
N SER A 27 27.33 6.28 -26.03
CA SER A 27 27.32 7.10 -24.83
C SER A 27 27.59 6.25 -23.60
N THR A 28 28.27 6.82 -22.60
CA THR A 28 28.64 6.15 -21.37
C THR A 28 27.66 6.54 -20.25
N ASN A 29 27.01 5.55 -19.66
CA ASN A 29 26.15 5.74 -18.48
C ASN A 29 26.90 5.25 -17.23
N VAL A 30 27.19 6.15 -16.30
CA VAL A 30 27.95 5.84 -15.07
C VAL A 30 27.04 6.00 -13.88
N ARG A 31 26.93 4.93 -13.07
CA ARG A 31 26.13 4.95 -11.83
C ARG A 31 27.02 4.61 -10.64
N PHE A 32 26.80 5.32 -9.54
CA PHE A 32 27.55 5.15 -8.30
C PHE A 32 26.63 4.68 -7.19
N VAL A 33 27.05 3.66 -6.44
CA VAL A 33 26.35 3.15 -5.26
C VAL A 33 27.32 3.20 -4.09
N VAL A 34 26.95 3.93 -3.04
CA VAL A 34 27.70 3.96 -1.77
C VAL A 34 27.11 2.89 -0.85
N THR A 35 27.99 2.02 -0.31
CA THR A 35 27.56 0.91 0.51
C THR A 35 28.58 0.59 1.60
N ASN A 36 28.13 0.04 2.70
CA ASN A 36 28.95 -0.57 3.74
C ASN A 36 29.03 -2.11 3.60
N MET A 37 28.37 -2.68 2.59
CA MET A 37 28.35 -4.13 2.36
C MET A 37 29.70 -4.63 1.86
N SER A 38 30.13 -5.80 2.34
CA SER A 38 31.23 -6.57 1.81
C SER A 38 30.72 -7.51 0.71
N GLY A 39 31.56 -7.83 -0.29
CA GLY A 39 31.20 -8.75 -1.35
C GLY A 39 31.58 -8.24 -2.75
N HIS A 40 31.27 -9.03 -3.78
CA HIS A 40 31.56 -8.67 -5.17
C HIS A 40 30.67 -7.52 -5.65
N ALA A 41 31.25 -6.55 -6.38
CA ALA A 41 30.56 -5.35 -6.83
C ALA A 41 29.30 -5.64 -7.69
N GLY A 42 29.36 -6.64 -8.56
CA GLY A 42 28.23 -7.10 -9.37
C GLY A 42 27.09 -7.67 -8.52
N GLY A 43 27.39 -8.45 -7.51
CA GLY A 43 26.41 -9.01 -6.59
C GLY A 43 25.69 -7.91 -5.78
N ILE A 44 26.42 -6.92 -5.28
CA ILE A 44 25.86 -5.76 -4.58
C ILE A 44 24.96 -4.95 -5.51
N HIS A 45 25.39 -4.70 -6.75
CA HIS A 45 24.60 -3.92 -7.70
C HIS A 45 23.35 -4.70 -8.17
N GLN A 46 23.49 -5.92 -8.66
CA GLN A 46 22.37 -6.70 -9.22
C GLN A 46 21.47 -7.34 -8.15
N GLY A 47 22.08 -7.92 -7.11
CA GLY A 47 21.33 -8.65 -6.08
C GLY A 47 20.68 -7.78 -5.02
N PHE A 48 21.20 -6.56 -4.81
CA PHE A 48 20.67 -5.67 -3.79
C PHE A 48 20.15 -4.34 -4.36
N TYR A 49 21.00 -3.58 -5.06
CA TYR A 49 20.67 -2.23 -5.48
C TYR A 49 19.57 -2.20 -6.57
N VAL A 50 19.64 -3.07 -7.57
CA VAL A 50 18.64 -3.15 -8.64
C VAL A 50 17.29 -3.64 -8.10
N GLN A 51 17.32 -4.62 -7.20
CA GLN A 51 16.08 -5.14 -6.61
C GLN A 51 15.41 -4.16 -5.65
N ARG A 52 16.18 -3.30 -4.99
CA ARG A 52 15.65 -2.22 -4.15
C ARG A 52 14.77 -1.23 -4.92
N GLY A 53 15.05 -0.97 -6.21
CA GLY A 53 14.29 -0.02 -7.02
C GLY A 53 12.81 -0.36 -7.11
N ASN A 54 12.48 -1.61 -7.37
CA ASN A 54 11.09 -2.02 -7.61
C ASN A 54 10.24 -2.09 -6.32
N VAL A 55 10.84 -2.36 -5.17
CA VAL A 55 10.09 -2.56 -3.91
C VAL A 55 9.68 -1.24 -3.24
N PRO A 56 10.57 -0.25 -3.00
CA PRO A 56 10.18 1.01 -2.36
C PRO A 56 9.66 2.08 -3.35
N GLU A 57 10.07 2.06 -4.62
CA GLU A 57 9.69 3.10 -5.59
C GLU A 57 8.20 3.07 -5.92
N ARG A 58 7.61 1.87 -6.02
CA ARG A 58 6.17 1.74 -6.28
C ARG A 58 5.31 2.30 -5.14
N PRO A 59 5.50 1.93 -3.86
CA PRO A 59 4.80 2.54 -2.73
C PRO A 59 4.98 4.05 -2.64
N ILE A 60 6.19 4.56 -2.85
CA ILE A 60 6.47 6.00 -2.86
C ILE A 60 5.71 6.69 -4.00
N GLY A 61 5.70 6.10 -5.19
CA GLY A 61 4.95 6.58 -6.34
C GLY A 61 3.43 6.60 -6.08
N GLU A 62 2.88 5.55 -5.49
CA GLU A 62 1.47 5.45 -5.12
C GLU A 62 1.08 6.48 -4.04
N LEU A 63 1.93 6.68 -3.03
CA LEU A 63 1.72 7.70 -2.00
C LEU A 63 1.75 9.11 -2.59
N LYS A 64 2.72 9.41 -3.44
CA LYS A 64 2.89 10.73 -4.04
C LYS A 64 1.84 11.02 -5.09
N ASN A 65 1.65 10.14 -6.06
CA ASN A 65 0.78 10.36 -7.21
C ASN A 65 -0.67 9.93 -6.93
N GLY A 66 -0.88 8.84 -6.20
CA GLY A 66 -2.21 8.30 -5.90
C GLY A 66 -2.90 9.02 -4.74
N LEU A 67 -2.20 9.27 -3.66
CA LEU A 67 -2.74 9.91 -2.45
C LEU A 67 -2.34 11.38 -2.30
N HIS A 68 -1.44 11.91 -3.15
CA HIS A 68 -0.96 13.30 -3.07
C HIS A 68 -0.34 13.66 -1.71
N MET A 69 0.43 12.74 -1.13
CA MET A 69 1.07 12.90 0.17
C MET A 69 2.03 14.09 0.24
N ASP A 70 2.60 14.48 -0.90
CA ASP A 70 3.52 15.61 -1.06
C ASP A 70 2.84 16.99 -0.99
N ARG A 71 1.51 17.05 -1.06
CA ARG A 71 0.76 18.32 -1.02
C ARG A 71 0.55 18.79 0.42
N LEU A 72 1.62 19.23 1.05
CA LEU A 72 1.62 19.78 2.40
C LEU A 72 1.40 21.30 2.34
N SER A 73 0.16 21.73 2.50
CA SER A 73 -0.30 23.11 2.27
C SER A 73 -0.38 24.00 3.53
N SER A 74 -0.01 23.47 4.70
CA SER A 74 -0.08 24.24 5.95
C SER A 74 1.25 24.91 6.27
N HIS A 75 1.21 26.11 6.85
CA HIS A 75 2.39 26.76 7.40
C HIS A 75 2.84 26.17 8.76
N ARG A 76 2.01 25.32 9.37
CA ARG A 76 2.31 24.69 10.66
C ARG A 76 2.88 23.29 10.45
N PHE A 77 4.07 23.03 11.00
CA PHE A 77 4.74 21.73 10.91
C PHE A 77 3.86 20.56 11.41
N LEU A 78 3.23 20.72 12.58
CA LEU A 78 2.37 19.68 13.16
C LEU A 78 1.16 19.36 12.27
N ALA A 79 0.54 20.37 11.67
CA ALA A 79 -0.60 20.15 10.75
C ALA A 79 -0.17 19.34 9.52
N ASN A 80 0.99 19.63 8.96
CA ASN A 80 1.57 18.84 7.86
C ASN A 80 1.93 17.43 8.32
N GLY A 81 2.44 17.26 9.54
CA GLY A 81 2.74 15.97 10.15
C GLY A 81 1.48 15.09 10.28
N HIS A 82 0.39 15.65 10.80
CA HIS A 82 -0.91 14.95 10.86
C HIS A 82 -1.41 14.54 9.48
N LYS A 83 -1.34 15.45 8.51
CA LYS A 83 -1.73 15.16 7.12
C LYS A 83 -0.90 14.01 6.54
N LEU A 84 0.41 14.04 6.74
CA LEU A 84 1.30 12.96 6.31
C LEU A 84 0.93 11.62 6.94
N MET A 85 0.71 11.57 8.26
CA MET A 85 0.32 10.36 8.97
C MET A 85 -1.03 9.82 8.47
N THR A 86 -1.99 10.69 8.19
CA THR A 86 -3.29 10.29 7.60
C THR A 86 -3.11 9.62 6.24
N HIS A 87 -2.25 10.15 5.36
CA HIS A 87 -1.96 9.52 4.07
C HIS A 87 -1.25 8.17 4.22
N LEU A 88 -0.32 8.05 5.17
CA LEU A 88 0.36 6.78 5.46
C LEU A 88 -0.63 5.73 5.99
N LEU A 89 -1.55 6.12 6.89
CA LEU A 89 -2.59 5.25 7.38
C LEU A 89 -3.54 4.80 6.24
N ALA A 90 -3.97 5.74 5.40
CA ALA A 90 -4.81 5.43 4.25
C ALA A 90 -4.11 4.45 3.28
N TYR A 91 -2.80 4.62 3.08
CA TYR A 91 -2.02 3.70 2.27
C TYR A 91 -1.89 2.32 2.92
N ALA A 92 -1.64 2.25 4.22
CA ALA A 92 -1.57 0.99 4.96
C ALA A 92 -2.91 0.22 4.86
N LEU A 93 -4.03 0.90 5.03
CA LEU A 93 -5.35 0.29 4.84
C LEU A 93 -5.56 -0.19 3.39
N TYR A 94 -5.06 0.55 2.42
CA TYR A 94 -5.12 0.12 1.03
C TYR A 94 -4.27 -1.12 0.74
N VAL A 95 -3.09 -1.22 1.33
CA VAL A 95 -2.24 -2.42 1.22
C VAL A 95 -2.96 -3.63 1.82
N LEU A 96 -3.55 -3.50 3.01
CA LEU A 96 -4.36 -4.56 3.63
C LEU A 96 -5.59 -4.94 2.78
N PHE A 97 -6.24 -3.95 2.17
CA PHE A 97 -7.34 -4.19 1.23
C PHE A 97 -6.89 -5.02 0.02
N ARG A 98 -5.73 -4.72 -0.56
CA ARG A 98 -5.14 -5.51 -1.65
C ARG A 98 -4.80 -6.93 -1.21
N GLU A 99 -4.21 -7.06 -0.04
CA GLU A 99 -3.84 -8.35 0.56
C GLU A 99 -5.08 -9.24 0.79
N ALA A 100 -6.13 -8.66 1.37
CA ALA A 100 -7.41 -9.35 1.51
C ALA A 100 -8.01 -9.81 0.17
N ASN A 101 -7.70 -9.11 -0.92
CA ASN A 101 -8.16 -9.40 -2.28
C ASN A 101 -7.10 -10.12 -3.14
N GLU A 102 -6.17 -10.85 -2.55
CA GLU A 102 -5.11 -11.56 -3.27
C GLU A 102 -5.68 -12.49 -4.37
N LYS A 103 -6.80 -13.15 -4.10
CA LYS A 103 -7.48 -14.06 -5.04
C LYS A 103 -8.24 -13.34 -6.16
N THR A 104 -8.34 -12.01 -6.12
CA THR A 104 -9.01 -11.19 -7.14
C THR A 104 -7.96 -10.32 -7.86
N PRO A 105 -7.35 -10.81 -8.97
CA PRO A 105 -6.23 -10.12 -9.63
C PRO A 105 -6.57 -8.70 -10.09
N GLU A 106 -7.82 -8.46 -10.46
CA GLU A 106 -8.33 -7.14 -10.87
C GLU A 106 -8.19 -6.10 -9.74
N VAL A 107 -8.42 -6.49 -8.48
CA VAL A 107 -8.31 -5.63 -7.31
C VAL A 107 -6.89 -5.59 -6.79
N ASN A 108 -6.25 -6.76 -6.66
CA ASN A 108 -4.91 -6.87 -6.09
C ASN A 108 -3.85 -6.09 -6.88
N LYS A 109 -3.93 -6.09 -8.22
CA LYS A 109 -2.99 -5.35 -9.09
C LYS A 109 -3.36 -3.89 -9.29
N MET A 110 -4.51 -3.45 -8.80
CA MET A 110 -4.99 -2.09 -8.99
C MET A 110 -4.10 -1.08 -8.26
N GLU A 111 -3.83 0.06 -8.86
CA GLU A 111 -3.16 1.18 -8.20
C GLU A 111 -4.15 1.97 -7.34
N VAL A 112 -3.65 2.66 -6.31
CA VAL A 112 -4.46 3.49 -5.39
C VAL A 112 -5.34 4.49 -6.16
N SER A 113 -4.79 5.16 -7.16
CA SER A 113 -5.51 6.13 -8.00
C SER A 113 -6.70 5.49 -8.71
N THR A 114 -6.50 4.30 -9.27
CA THR A 114 -7.52 3.53 -9.99
C THR A 114 -8.58 2.98 -9.03
N ALA A 115 -8.18 2.43 -7.88
CA ALA A 115 -9.10 1.96 -6.86
C ALA A 115 -9.99 3.10 -6.34
N ARG A 116 -9.38 4.26 -6.07
CA ARG A 116 -10.11 5.44 -5.63
C ARG A 116 -11.21 5.85 -6.63
N THR A 117 -10.92 5.85 -7.92
CA THR A 117 -11.88 6.27 -8.95
C THR A 117 -12.88 5.19 -9.31
N ARG A 118 -12.47 3.92 -9.33
CA ARG A 118 -13.31 2.81 -9.78
C ARG A 118 -14.11 2.13 -8.66
N LEU A 119 -13.61 2.15 -7.41
CA LEU A 119 -14.26 1.44 -6.32
C LEU A 119 -14.79 2.35 -5.22
N PHE A 120 -14.02 3.40 -4.85
CA PHE A 120 -14.36 4.22 -3.68
C PHE A 120 -15.09 5.51 -4.02
N LYS A 121 -14.80 6.13 -5.16
CA LYS A 121 -15.46 7.38 -5.58
C LYS A 121 -16.74 7.10 -6.36
N VAL A 122 -17.69 6.43 -5.72
CA VAL A 122 -18.98 6.05 -6.29
C VAL A 122 -20.10 6.66 -5.47
N GLY A 123 -21.11 7.19 -6.15
CA GLY A 123 -22.31 7.68 -5.50
C GLY A 123 -23.09 6.54 -4.87
N ALA A 124 -23.40 6.64 -3.59
CA ALA A 124 -24.21 5.66 -2.88
C ALA A 124 -25.23 6.36 -1.97
N LEU A 125 -26.42 5.76 -1.87
CA LEU A 125 -27.38 6.13 -0.84
C LEU A 125 -27.01 5.39 0.44
N VAL A 126 -26.72 6.15 1.51
CA VAL A 126 -26.37 5.58 2.81
C VAL A 126 -27.60 5.63 3.71
N GLN A 127 -27.99 4.49 4.23
CA GLN A 127 -29.04 4.36 5.23
C GLN A 127 -28.43 3.75 6.50
N ALA A 128 -28.41 4.52 7.57
CA ALA A 128 -27.91 4.06 8.87
C ALA A 128 -29.11 3.75 9.79
N THR A 129 -29.08 2.56 10.38
CA THR A 129 -29.95 2.15 11.48
C THR A 129 -29.09 1.91 12.71
N HIS A 130 -29.68 1.65 13.86
CA HIS A 130 -28.96 1.39 15.10
C HIS A 130 -27.95 0.21 15.01
N ARG A 131 -28.21 -0.78 14.15
CA ARG A 131 -27.37 -2.00 14.03
C ARG A 131 -26.73 -2.19 12.67
N HIS A 132 -27.16 -1.47 11.62
CA HIS A 132 -26.73 -1.69 10.23
C HIS A 132 -26.53 -0.39 9.48
N ILE A 133 -25.50 -0.37 8.67
CA ILE A 133 -25.27 0.68 7.68
C ILE A 133 -25.39 0.05 6.30
N TRP A 134 -26.34 0.53 5.51
CA TRP A 134 -26.60 0.06 4.16
C TRP A 134 -26.03 1.04 3.15
N PHE A 135 -25.22 0.53 2.25
CA PHE A 135 -24.74 1.29 1.10
C PHE A 135 -25.46 0.78 -0.16
N ARG A 136 -26.33 1.59 -0.72
CA ARG A 136 -27.02 1.27 -1.96
C ARG A 136 -26.37 2.01 -3.10
N VAL A 137 -25.75 1.27 -4.02
CA VAL A 137 -25.13 1.81 -5.23
C VAL A 137 -26.06 1.62 -6.42
N ALA A 138 -25.89 2.43 -7.49
CA ALA A 138 -26.72 2.30 -8.70
C ALA A 138 -26.61 0.90 -9.28
N SER A 139 -27.77 0.30 -9.64
CA SER A 139 -27.86 -1.10 -10.11
C SER A 139 -27.10 -1.37 -11.42
N HIS A 140 -27.04 -0.36 -12.30
CA HIS A 140 -26.31 -0.46 -13.58
C HIS A 140 -24.88 0.05 -13.53
N TRP A 141 -24.35 0.35 -12.33
CA TRP A 141 -22.93 0.66 -12.21
C TRP A 141 -22.08 -0.59 -12.44
N PRO A 142 -21.18 -0.61 -13.45
CA PRO A 142 -20.43 -1.81 -13.82
C PRO A 142 -19.46 -2.31 -12.76
N GLY A 143 -19.10 -1.46 -11.79
CA GLY A 143 -18.23 -1.80 -10.67
C GLY A 143 -18.93 -2.48 -9.48
N ALA A 144 -20.27 -2.60 -9.48
CA ALA A 144 -21.04 -3.10 -8.34
C ALA A 144 -20.65 -4.53 -7.93
N THR A 145 -20.48 -5.41 -8.91
CA THR A 145 -20.10 -6.82 -8.68
C THR A 145 -18.68 -6.93 -8.15
N LEU A 146 -17.75 -6.11 -8.67
CA LEU A 146 -16.36 -6.08 -8.23
C LEU A 146 -16.26 -5.54 -6.80
N LEU A 147 -16.98 -4.46 -6.47
CA LEU A 147 -17.02 -3.91 -5.12
C LEU A 147 -17.59 -4.91 -4.12
N THR A 148 -18.70 -5.59 -4.46
CA THR A 148 -19.30 -6.60 -3.58
C THR A 148 -18.36 -7.77 -3.33
N ARG A 149 -17.66 -8.23 -4.35
CA ARG A 149 -16.65 -9.30 -4.24
C ARG A 149 -15.48 -8.86 -3.37
N ALA A 150 -14.98 -7.65 -3.59
CA ALA A 150 -13.89 -7.08 -2.80
C ALA A 150 -14.29 -6.90 -1.32
N ALA A 151 -15.50 -6.43 -1.04
CA ALA A 151 -16.00 -6.27 0.33
C ALA A 151 -16.12 -7.63 1.05
N LYS A 152 -16.66 -8.66 0.39
CA LYS A 152 -16.72 -10.02 0.95
C LYS A 152 -15.34 -10.61 1.23
N ALA A 153 -14.36 -10.34 0.38
CA ALA A 153 -12.98 -10.78 0.59
C ALA A 153 -12.36 -10.12 1.84
N VAL A 154 -12.61 -8.84 2.05
CA VAL A 154 -12.16 -8.11 3.26
C VAL A 154 -12.83 -8.68 4.51
N ASP A 155 -14.14 -8.92 4.49
CA ASP A 155 -14.86 -9.50 5.63
C ASP A 155 -14.29 -10.88 6.00
N SER A 156 -14.10 -11.75 5.02
CA SER A 156 -13.46 -13.07 5.21
C SER A 156 -12.03 -12.94 5.77
N TYR A 157 -11.22 -12.02 5.25
CA TYR A 157 -9.85 -11.79 5.69
C TYR A 157 -9.80 -11.32 7.15
N VAL A 158 -10.66 -10.36 7.53
CA VAL A 158 -10.75 -9.85 8.90
C VAL A 158 -11.17 -10.96 9.86
N THR A 159 -12.22 -11.73 9.52
CA THR A 159 -12.69 -12.84 10.34
C THR A 159 -11.60 -13.88 10.58
N THR A 160 -10.93 -14.33 9.51
CA THR A 160 -9.84 -15.30 9.61
C THR A 160 -8.65 -14.78 10.44
N THR A 161 -8.32 -13.50 10.28
CA THR A 161 -7.23 -12.87 11.02
C THR A 161 -7.56 -12.77 12.51
N LEU A 162 -8.79 -12.38 12.85
CA LEU A 162 -9.25 -12.32 14.25
C LEU A 162 -9.29 -13.71 14.91
N GLU A 163 -9.73 -14.74 14.18
CA GLU A 163 -9.71 -16.12 14.68
C GLU A 163 -8.29 -16.61 14.94
N ARG A 164 -7.35 -16.30 14.05
CA ARG A 164 -5.93 -16.63 14.25
C ARG A 164 -5.35 -15.93 15.48
N TRP A 165 -5.69 -14.67 15.71
CA TRP A 165 -5.24 -13.93 16.89
C TRP A 165 -5.83 -14.48 18.18
N ARG A 166 -7.10 -14.87 18.16
CA ARG A 166 -7.75 -15.56 19.27
C ARG A 166 -7.06 -16.88 19.63
N SER A 167 -6.76 -17.68 18.62
CA SER A 167 -6.10 -18.99 18.82
C SER A 167 -4.66 -18.87 19.35
N GLN A 168 -3.99 -17.76 19.08
CA GLN A 168 -2.62 -17.48 19.54
C GLN A 168 -2.55 -16.88 20.96
N ASN A 169 -3.66 -16.77 21.68
CA ASN A 169 -3.75 -16.20 23.04
C ASN A 169 -3.17 -14.78 23.21
N LEU A 170 -2.95 -14.02 22.12
CA LEU A 170 -2.44 -12.66 22.19
C LEU A 170 -3.43 -11.67 22.82
N PHE A 171 -4.73 -12.04 22.95
CA PHE A 171 -5.79 -11.23 23.52
C PHE A 171 -6.77 -12.03 24.39
N ALA A 172 -6.31 -12.99 25.17
CA ALA A 172 -7.17 -13.78 26.06
C ALA A 172 -7.93 -12.93 27.13
N GLY A 173 -7.57 -11.67 27.30
CA GLY A 173 -8.23 -10.75 28.25
C GLY A 173 -9.21 -9.75 27.63
N PHE A 174 -9.37 -9.73 26.29
CA PHE A 174 -10.25 -8.73 25.61
C PHE A 174 -11.52 -9.34 25.00
N ALA A 175 -11.80 -10.62 25.21
CA ALA A 175 -12.78 -11.39 24.46
C ALA A 175 -14.06 -11.72 25.25
N GLU A 176 -14.49 -10.85 26.16
CA GLU A 176 -15.82 -11.00 26.80
C GLU A 176 -16.66 -9.72 26.67
N SER A 177 -16.82 -9.24 25.44
CA SER A 177 -17.96 -8.42 25.05
C SER A 177 -18.84 -9.26 24.14
N ASP A 178 -20.03 -9.51 24.61
CA ASP A 178 -21.14 -10.18 23.99
C ASP A 178 -21.21 -9.98 22.46
N GLY A 179 -21.37 -11.08 21.72
CA GLY A 179 -21.36 -11.14 20.25
C GLY A 179 -22.54 -10.44 19.55
N SER A 180 -23.23 -9.49 20.23
CA SER A 180 -24.40 -8.77 19.71
C SER A 180 -24.11 -7.48 18.95
N ASP A 181 -22.87 -6.95 19.00
CA ASP A 181 -22.54 -5.62 18.47
C ASP A 181 -21.75 -5.64 17.15
N ARG A 182 -21.91 -6.66 16.31
CA ARG A 182 -21.35 -6.62 14.95
C ARG A 182 -22.14 -5.68 14.07
N ALA A 183 -21.59 -4.49 13.79
CA ALA A 183 -22.11 -3.64 12.73
C ALA A 183 -21.86 -4.34 11.38
N TRP A 184 -22.91 -4.79 10.72
CA TRP A 184 -22.82 -5.40 9.40
C TRP A 184 -22.89 -4.32 8.32
N ILE A 185 -21.89 -4.30 7.43
CA ILE A 185 -21.94 -3.50 6.21
C ILE A 185 -22.53 -4.38 5.11
N SER A 186 -23.68 -4.01 4.60
CA SER A 186 -24.33 -4.74 3.52
C SER A 186 -24.43 -3.87 2.27
N PHE A 187 -24.05 -4.45 1.12
CA PHE A 187 -24.17 -3.83 -0.20
C PHE A 187 -25.38 -4.47 -0.92
N ALA A 188 -26.42 -3.68 -1.13
CA ALA A 188 -27.58 -4.13 -1.91
C ALA A 188 -27.76 -3.22 -3.14
N PRO A 189 -28.05 -3.77 -4.33
CA PRO A 189 -28.43 -2.97 -5.49
C PRO A 189 -29.77 -2.25 -5.25
N LEU A 190 -29.91 -1.05 -5.78
CA LEU A 190 -31.20 -0.34 -5.78
C LEU A 190 -32.17 -1.09 -6.69
N PRO A 191 -33.43 -1.31 -6.27
CA PRO A 191 -34.45 -1.85 -7.16
C PRO A 191 -34.70 -0.87 -8.30
N LEU A 192 -34.78 -1.41 -9.52
CA LEU A 192 -35.24 -0.65 -10.69
C LEU A 192 -36.71 -0.25 -10.44
N LYS A 193 -36.99 1.03 -10.50
CA LYS A 193 -38.36 1.53 -10.70
C LYS A 193 -38.56 1.82 -12.17
#